data_f7b0c8f455a0627fb98665f1a7ec5974
#
_entry.id   f7b0c8f455a0627fb98665f1a7ec5974
#
_cell.length_a   1.000
_cell.length_b   1.000
_cell.length_c   1.000
_cell.angle_alpha   90.00
_cell.angle_beta   90.00
_cell.angle_gamma   90.00
#
_symmetry.space_group_name_H-M   'P 1'
#
loop_
_entity.id
_entity.type
_entity.pdbx_description
1 polymer ?
#
loop_
_entity_poly.entity_id
_entity_poly.type
_entity_poly.pdbx_seq_one_letter_code
_entity_poly.pdbx_strand_id
1 'polypeptide(L)'
;MKLPEKKQRWVYHAEALPQAAGEGVTRRVLAYTDGLMCVENTFEKGAVGALHHHPHTQITYVVSGAFDFTVDGVTRTVRAGDTILKEDGVEHGCVCTEAGILLDIFT
;
A
#
# COMPACT_ATOMS: atom_id res chain seq x y z
N MET A 1 -1.05 18.07 -10.96
CA MET A 1 -0.66 16.75 -10.42
C MET A 1 -0.34 15.81 -11.56
N LYS A 2 0.66 14.99 -11.39
CA LYS A 2 1.09 14.03 -12.40
C LYS A 2 1.70 12.81 -11.74
N LEU A 3 1.84 11.73 -12.51
CA LEU A 3 2.64 10.58 -12.08
C LEU A 3 4.13 10.98 -12.10
N PRO A 4 4.92 10.56 -11.10
CA PRO A 4 6.36 10.81 -11.12
C PRO A 4 7.03 10.04 -12.27
N GLU A 5 8.16 10.52 -12.71
CA GLU A 5 8.99 9.82 -13.68
C GLU A 5 9.83 8.74 -12.97
N LYS A 6 10.14 7.69 -13.71
CA LYS A 6 11.06 6.66 -13.21
C LYS A 6 12.42 7.28 -12.88
N LYS A 7 12.95 6.94 -11.70
CA LYS A 7 14.22 7.47 -11.16
C LYS A 7 14.17 8.94 -10.77
N GLN A 8 12.99 9.56 -10.74
CA GLN A 8 12.85 10.91 -10.20
C GLN A 8 13.30 10.90 -8.74
N ARG A 9 14.25 11.76 -8.39
CA ARG A 9 14.90 11.72 -7.07
C ARG A 9 14.04 12.34 -5.97
N TRP A 10 13.39 13.45 -6.26
CA TRP A 10 12.48 14.09 -5.32
C TRP A 10 11.06 14.02 -5.87
N VAL A 11 10.20 13.32 -5.15
CA VAL A 11 8.77 13.22 -5.47
C VAL A 11 8.00 13.83 -4.31
N TYR A 12 7.34 14.95 -4.56
CA TYR A 12 6.57 15.65 -3.54
C TYR A 12 5.15 15.12 -3.52
N HIS A 13 4.65 14.79 -2.34
CA HIS A 13 3.31 14.26 -2.15
C HIS A 13 2.24 15.16 -2.77
N ALA A 14 2.38 16.48 -2.58
CA ALA A 14 1.42 17.47 -3.12
C ALA A 14 1.31 17.47 -4.63
N GLU A 15 2.32 16.99 -5.33
CA GLU A 15 2.36 16.93 -6.80
C GLU A 15 1.99 15.55 -7.35
N ALA A 16 1.94 14.53 -6.50
CA ALA A 16 1.63 13.16 -6.91
C ALA A 16 0.15 13.02 -7.26
N LEU A 17 -0.12 12.43 -8.42
CA LEU A 17 -1.49 12.26 -8.92
C LEU A 17 -2.23 11.19 -8.12
N PRO A 18 -3.35 11.52 -7.43
CA PRO A 18 -4.19 10.50 -6.83
C PRO A 18 -4.96 9.75 -7.91
N GLN A 19 -5.01 8.42 -7.77
CA GLN A 19 -5.71 7.53 -8.69
C GLN A 19 -6.67 6.65 -7.90
N ALA A 20 -7.83 6.33 -8.48
CA ALA A 20 -8.75 5.36 -7.89
C ALA A 20 -8.09 3.96 -7.94
N ALA A 21 -8.15 3.24 -6.83
CA ALA A 21 -7.55 1.92 -6.69
C ALA A 21 -8.52 0.91 -6.06
N GLY A 22 -9.79 1.04 -6.38
CA GLY A 22 -10.88 0.25 -5.82
C GLY A 22 -11.83 1.14 -5.02
N GLU A 23 -12.95 0.58 -4.60
CA GLU A 23 -13.95 1.31 -3.83
C GLU A 23 -13.37 1.72 -2.47
N GLY A 24 -13.38 3.01 -2.18
CA GLY A 24 -12.85 3.56 -0.94
C GLY A 24 -11.33 3.58 -0.84
N VAL A 25 -10.61 3.34 -1.92
CA VAL A 25 -9.14 3.34 -1.93
C VAL A 25 -8.63 4.31 -2.98
N THR A 26 -7.72 5.17 -2.56
CA THR A 26 -6.99 6.09 -3.43
C THR A 26 -5.51 5.77 -3.34
N ARG A 27 -4.87 5.69 -4.49
CA ARG A 27 -3.45 5.36 -4.58
C ARG A 27 -2.65 6.55 -5.14
N ARG A 28 -1.44 6.72 -4.63
CA ARG A 28 -0.44 7.64 -5.20
C ARG A 28 0.86 6.91 -5.41
N VAL A 29 1.33 6.92 -6.64
CA VAL A 29 2.69 6.44 -6.95
C VAL A 29 3.67 7.52 -6.52
N LEU A 30 4.63 7.16 -5.68
CA LEU A 30 5.70 8.03 -5.23
C LEU A 30 7.01 7.66 -5.96
N ALA A 31 8.17 7.79 -5.33
CA ALA A 31 9.42 7.50 -5.99
C ALA A 31 9.54 6.03 -6.39
N TYR A 32 10.08 5.77 -7.57
CA TYR A 32 10.31 4.41 -8.05
C TYR A 32 11.45 4.33 -9.06
N THR A 33 11.96 3.13 -9.21
CA THR A 33 12.94 2.75 -10.24
C THR A 33 12.55 1.38 -10.80
N ASP A 34 13.39 0.77 -11.63
CA ASP A 34 13.09 -0.55 -12.22
C ASP A 34 12.89 -1.66 -11.18
N GLY A 35 13.62 -1.60 -10.08
CA GLY A 35 13.62 -2.66 -9.08
C GLY A 35 12.92 -2.31 -7.76
N LEU A 36 12.34 -1.12 -7.63
CA LEU A 36 11.74 -0.68 -6.38
C LEU A 36 10.70 0.39 -6.61
N MET A 37 9.53 0.24 -5.97
CA MET A 37 8.44 1.22 -6.09
C MET A 37 7.85 1.53 -4.72
N CYS A 38 7.56 2.81 -4.51
CA CYS A 38 6.86 3.30 -3.32
C CYS A 38 5.47 3.78 -3.72
N VAL A 39 4.44 3.25 -3.08
CA VAL A 39 3.03 3.59 -3.34
C VAL A 39 2.33 3.87 -2.02
N GLU A 40 1.64 5.00 -1.96
CA GLU A 40 0.77 5.32 -0.82
C GLU A 40 -0.67 4.99 -1.17
N ASN A 41 -1.32 4.21 -0.31
CA ASN A 41 -2.73 3.85 -0.44
C ASN A 41 -3.53 4.41 0.73
N THR A 42 -4.53 5.22 0.43
CA THR A 42 -5.45 5.80 1.42
C THR A 42 -6.76 5.03 1.38
N PHE A 43 -7.18 4.54 2.54
CA PHE A 43 -8.37 3.69 2.69
C PHE A 43 -9.42 4.40 3.51
N GLU A 44 -10.66 4.37 3.02
CA GLU A 44 -11.83 4.68 3.83
C GLU A 44 -12.14 3.49 4.75
N LYS A 45 -12.81 3.76 5.88
CA LYS A 45 -13.27 2.70 6.77
C LYS A 45 -14.17 1.72 6.02
N GLY A 46 -13.90 0.43 6.16
CA GLY A 46 -14.62 -0.64 5.49
C GLY A 46 -14.09 -1.00 4.11
N ALA A 47 -13.17 -0.22 3.55
CA ALA A 47 -12.58 -0.54 2.26
C ALA A 47 -11.74 -1.81 2.34
N VAL A 48 -11.76 -2.57 1.24
CA VAL A 48 -11.13 -3.89 1.16
C VAL A 48 -10.00 -3.87 0.13
N GLY A 49 -8.83 -4.32 0.56
CA GLY A 49 -7.78 -4.74 -0.36
C GLY A 49 -7.95 -6.24 -0.59
N ALA A 50 -8.46 -6.62 -1.76
CA ALA A 50 -8.81 -8.00 -2.05
C ALA A 50 -7.61 -8.94 -1.93
N LEU A 51 -7.85 -10.19 -1.49
CA LEU A 51 -6.82 -11.21 -1.44
C LEU A 51 -6.25 -11.43 -2.85
N HIS A 52 -4.95 -11.35 -2.98
CA HIS A 52 -4.23 -11.54 -4.23
C HIS A 52 -2.79 -11.98 -3.95
N HIS A 53 -2.10 -12.37 -4.99
CA HIS A 53 -0.67 -12.66 -4.94
C HIS A 53 0.01 -12.09 -6.19
N HIS A 54 1.28 -11.78 -6.07
CA HIS A 54 2.08 -11.25 -7.18
C HIS A 54 3.56 -11.61 -6.96
N PRO A 55 4.37 -11.62 -8.04
CA PRO A 55 5.78 -12.00 -7.96
C PRO A 55 6.64 -10.82 -7.46
N HIS A 56 6.31 -10.30 -6.30
CA HIS A 56 7.02 -9.17 -5.68
C HIS A 56 7.21 -9.43 -4.20
N THR A 57 8.31 -8.94 -3.66
CA THR A 57 8.50 -8.83 -2.22
C THR A 57 8.09 -7.43 -1.83
N GLN A 58 7.25 -7.32 -0.81
CA GLN A 58 6.63 -6.07 -0.41
C GLN A 58 6.70 -5.89 1.09
N ILE A 59 7.03 -4.67 1.52
CA ILE A 59 6.82 -4.22 2.90
C ILE A 59 5.70 -3.21 2.87
N THR A 60 4.72 -3.40 3.75
CA THR A 60 3.68 -2.41 4.01
C THR A 60 3.94 -1.78 5.37
N TYR A 61 3.99 -0.45 5.41
CA TYR A 61 4.08 0.33 6.64
C TYR A 61 2.73 1.00 6.88
N VAL A 62 2.17 0.79 8.08
CA VAL A 62 0.91 1.44 8.46
C VAL A 62 1.22 2.85 8.93
N VAL A 63 0.86 3.85 8.15
CA VAL A 63 1.06 5.27 8.48
C VAL A 63 0.02 5.73 9.49
N SER A 64 -1.25 5.36 9.27
CA SER A 64 -2.37 5.73 10.14
C SER A 64 -3.50 4.74 9.99
N GLY A 65 -4.46 4.79 10.92
CA GLY A 65 -5.64 3.95 10.91
C GLY A 65 -5.37 2.55 11.46
N ALA A 66 -6.28 1.63 11.15
CA ALA A 66 -6.19 0.23 11.55
C ALA A 66 -6.72 -0.67 10.45
N PHE A 67 -6.10 -1.84 10.33
CA PHE A 67 -6.40 -2.80 9.28
C PHE A 67 -6.36 -4.22 9.85
N ASP A 68 -7.32 -5.05 9.44
CA ASP A 68 -7.21 -6.49 9.60
C ASP A 68 -6.51 -7.02 8.36
N PHE A 69 -5.26 -7.41 8.53
CA PHE A 69 -4.38 -7.81 7.43
C PHE A 69 -4.22 -9.33 7.41
N THR A 70 -4.46 -9.93 6.24
CA THR A 70 -4.32 -11.37 6.04
C THR A 70 -3.09 -11.64 5.16
N VAL A 71 -2.18 -12.47 5.67
CA VAL A 71 -1.00 -12.92 4.92
C VAL A 71 -0.88 -14.42 5.13
N ASP A 72 -0.80 -15.18 4.06
CA ASP A 72 -0.66 -16.63 4.07
C ASP A 72 -1.69 -17.31 5.00
N GLY A 73 -2.94 -16.88 4.90
CA GLY A 73 -4.06 -17.41 5.67
C GLY A 73 -4.15 -16.95 7.12
N VAL A 74 -3.23 -16.13 7.61
CA VAL A 74 -3.23 -15.62 8.99
C VAL A 74 -3.66 -14.16 8.99
N THR A 75 -4.68 -13.84 9.77
CA THR A 75 -5.19 -12.47 9.90
C THR A 75 -4.79 -11.88 11.25
N ARG A 76 -4.23 -10.67 11.21
CA ARG A 76 -3.89 -9.90 12.41
C ARG A 76 -4.29 -8.45 12.24
N THR A 77 -4.62 -7.80 13.34
CA THR A 77 -4.85 -6.35 13.35
C THR A 77 -3.52 -5.62 13.42
N VAL A 78 -3.33 -4.66 12.53
CA VAL A 78 -2.15 -3.78 12.50
C VAL A 78 -2.59 -2.32 12.61
N ARG A 79 -1.74 -1.49 13.20
CA ARG A 79 -2.00 -0.07 13.48
C ARG A 79 -0.78 0.77 13.12
N ALA A 80 -0.91 2.08 13.24
CA ALA A 80 0.16 3.03 12.93
C ALA A 80 1.51 2.60 13.52
N GLY A 81 2.53 2.57 12.68
CA GLY A 81 3.88 2.15 13.04
C GLY A 81 4.19 0.68 12.79
N ASP A 82 3.18 -0.14 12.55
CA ASP A 82 3.39 -1.58 12.29
C ASP A 82 3.81 -1.82 10.84
N THR A 83 4.53 -2.89 10.61
CA THR A 83 4.92 -3.32 9.27
C THR A 83 4.48 -4.74 9.00
N ILE A 84 4.22 -5.04 7.73
CA ILE A 84 3.90 -6.38 7.25
C ILE A 84 4.87 -6.71 6.12
N LEU A 85 5.53 -7.85 6.23
CA LEU A 85 6.37 -8.39 5.17
C LEU A 85 5.57 -9.41 4.36
N LYS A 86 5.56 -9.22 3.05
CA LYS A 86 4.94 -10.15 2.11
C LYS A 86 5.98 -10.58 1.08
N GLU A 87 6.36 -11.82 1.17
CA GLU A 87 7.35 -12.40 0.28
C GLU A 87 6.73 -12.76 -1.07
N ASP A 88 7.57 -12.98 -2.06
CA ASP A 88 7.17 -13.31 -3.41
C ASP A 88 6.13 -14.43 -3.46
N GLY A 89 5.00 -14.15 -4.11
CA GLY A 89 3.93 -15.11 -4.34
C GLY A 89 2.99 -15.36 -3.17
N VAL A 90 3.23 -14.79 -1.98
CA VAL A 90 2.34 -15.03 -0.84
C VAL A 90 1.01 -14.29 -1.02
N GLU A 91 -0.09 -15.01 -0.76
CA GLU A 91 -1.42 -14.40 -0.82
C GLU A 91 -1.62 -13.43 0.35
N HIS A 92 -2.12 -12.24 0.06
CA HIS A 92 -2.37 -11.23 1.06
C HIS A 92 -3.54 -10.33 0.68
N GLY A 93 -4.12 -9.69 1.68
CA GLY A 93 -5.19 -8.72 1.55
C GLY A 93 -5.53 -8.09 2.88
N CYS A 94 -6.42 -7.13 2.89
CA CYS A 94 -6.80 -6.45 4.12
C CYS A 94 -8.21 -5.89 4.08
N VAL A 95 -8.73 -5.60 5.28
CA VAL A 95 -9.93 -4.81 5.48
C VAL A 95 -9.57 -3.63 6.37
N CYS A 96 -9.90 -2.43 5.95
CA CYS A 96 -9.68 -1.22 6.73
C CYS A 96 -10.74 -1.10 7.81
N THR A 97 -10.36 -1.18 9.07
CA THR A 97 -11.27 -1.07 10.21
C THR A 97 -11.35 0.35 10.78
N GLU A 98 -10.31 1.14 10.60
CA GLU A 98 -10.30 2.57 10.87
C GLU A 98 -9.61 3.26 9.70
N ALA A 99 -10.24 4.28 9.11
CA ALA A 99 -9.70 4.99 7.95
C ALA A 99 -8.24 5.36 8.15
N GLY A 100 -7.43 5.09 7.15
CA GLY A 100 -5.99 5.29 7.28
C GLY A 100 -5.21 5.13 5.99
N ILE A 101 -3.90 5.11 6.16
CA ILE A 101 -2.93 5.13 5.06
C ILE A 101 -1.94 3.99 5.22
N LEU A 102 -1.75 3.25 4.14
CA LEU A 102 -0.69 2.26 4.00
C LEU A 102 0.37 2.77 3.02
N LEU A 103 1.62 2.57 3.37
CA LEU A 103 2.75 2.83 2.47
C LEU A 103 3.32 1.48 2.04
N ASP A 104 3.23 1.20 0.74
CA ASP A 104 3.72 -0.04 0.15
C ASP A 104 5.03 0.20 -0.58
N ILE A 105 6.05 -0.58 -0.23
CA ILE A 105 7.37 -0.53 -0.87
C ILE A 105 7.66 -1.93 -1.38
N PHE A 106 7.83 -2.08 -2.69
CA PHE A 106 7.95 -3.40 -3.30
C PHE A 106 8.88 -3.43 -4.53
N THR A 107 9.33 -4.63 -4.84
CA THR A 107 10.21 -4.89 -5.99
C THR A 107 9.47 -5.06 -7.31
#